data_2afb5cf69e3a498d8ba583fb3ad290e7
#
_entry.id   2afb5cf69e3a498d8ba583fb3ad290e7
#
_cell.length_a   1.000
_cell.length_b   1.000
_cell.length_c   1.000
_cell.angle_alpha   90.00
_cell.angle_beta   90.00
_cell.angle_gamma   90.00
#
_symmetry.space_group_name_H-M   'P 1'
#
loop_
_entity.id
_entity.type
_entity.pdbx_description
1 polymer ?
#
loop_
_entity_poly.entity_id
_entity_poly.type
_entity_poly.pdbx_seq_one_letter_code
_entity_poly.pdbx_strand_id
1 'polypeptide(L)'
;MERTFAATMSALRKARGLSQRAAAADLHISQALLSHYENGAREPGLSFVCRACRYYGVTADYMLGLTDSTNADKKERELADVMAELEQLSRKVKKIMEGNDE
;
A
#
# COMPACT_ATOMS: atom_id res chain seq x y z
N MET A 1 -13.47 16.20 2.38
CA MET A 1 -14.12 15.41 1.30
C MET A 1 -13.65 13.97 1.39
N GLU A 2 -14.57 13.03 1.51
CA GLU A 2 -14.21 11.62 1.63
C GLU A 2 -13.73 11.07 0.31
N ARG A 3 -12.63 10.32 0.36
CA ARG A 3 -12.09 9.63 -0.80
C ARG A 3 -12.92 8.39 -1.07
N THR A 4 -13.43 8.26 -2.30
CA THR A 4 -14.21 7.10 -2.71
C THR A 4 -13.31 5.97 -3.19
N PHE A 5 -13.85 4.75 -3.22
CA PHE A 5 -13.18 3.60 -3.83
C PHE A 5 -12.80 3.89 -5.29
N ALA A 6 -13.73 4.43 -6.06
CA ALA A 6 -13.50 4.74 -7.47
C ALA A 6 -12.34 5.72 -7.66
N ALA A 7 -12.34 6.81 -6.91
CA ALA A 7 -11.28 7.83 -6.99
C ALA A 7 -9.92 7.27 -6.54
N THR A 8 -9.91 6.44 -5.51
CA THR A 8 -8.68 5.82 -5.00
C THR A 8 -8.09 4.86 -6.03
N MET A 9 -8.91 4.01 -6.64
CA MET A 9 -8.48 3.10 -7.71
C MET A 9 -7.82 3.86 -8.85
N SER A 10 -8.49 4.91 -9.33
CA SER A 10 -7.98 5.74 -10.41
C SER A 10 -6.66 6.41 -10.05
N ALA A 11 -6.57 6.96 -8.85
CA ALA A 11 -5.36 7.63 -8.37
C ALA A 11 -4.17 6.67 -8.26
N LEU A 12 -4.39 5.48 -7.72
CA LEU A 12 -3.33 4.45 -7.59
C LEU A 12 -2.82 4.01 -8.96
N ARG A 13 -3.72 3.81 -9.90
CA ARG A 13 -3.34 3.44 -11.27
C ARG A 13 -2.49 4.53 -11.93
N LYS A 14 -2.94 5.77 -11.84
CA LYS A 14 -2.23 6.93 -12.43
C LYS A 14 -0.86 7.14 -11.78
N ALA A 15 -0.78 6.95 -10.46
CA ALA A 15 0.48 7.08 -9.73
C ALA A 15 1.53 6.08 -10.20
N ARG A 16 1.10 4.92 -10.70
CA ARG A 16 2.01 3.92 -11.28
C ARG A 16 2.26 4.11 -12.78
N GLY A 17 1.66 5.12 -13.38
CA GLY A 17 1.79 5.36 -14.81
C GLY A 17 1.11 4.31 -15.69
N LEU A 18 0.14 3.58 -15.15
CA LEU A 18 -0.55 2.51 -15.87
C LEU A 18 -1.76 3.03 -16.62
N SER A 19 -1.97 2.52 -17.86
CA SER A 19 -3.22 2.75 -18.57
C SER A 19 -4.32 1.88 -17.96
N GLN A 20 -5.59 2.24 -18.20
CA GLN A 20 -6.70 1.39 -17.81
C GLN A 20 -6.61 0.00 -18.45
N ARG A 21 -6.17 -0.06 -19.70
CA ARG A 21 -6.03 -1.32 -20.42
C ARG A 21 -5.00 -2.24 -19.74
N ALA A 22 -3.85 -1.70 -19.38
CA ALA A 22 -2.79 -2.47 -18.71
C ALA A 22 -3.24 -2.97 -17.34
N ALA A 23 -3.81 -2.09 -16.53
CA ALA A 23 -4.29 -2.45 -15.19
C ALA A 23 -5.42 -3.48 -15.25
N ALA A 24 -6.36 -3.32 -16.19
CA ALA A 24 -7.46 -4.27 -16.38
C ALA A 24 -6.94 -5.66 -16.73
N ALA A 25 -5.96 -5.75 -17.62
CA ALA A 25 -5.33 -7.03 -17.99
C ALA A 25 -4.71 -7.71 -16.76
N ASP A 26 -3.96 -6.95 -15.95
CA ASP A 26 -3.35 -7.48 -14.73
C ASP A 26 -4.37 -7.92 -13.69
N LEU A 27 -5.51 -7.22 -13.62
CA LEU A 27 -6.58 -7.52 -12.67
C LEU A 27 -7.57 -8.58 -13.21
N HIS A 28 -7.36 -9.06 -14.42
CA HIS A 28 -8.20 -10.09 -15.09
C HIS A 28 -9.65 -9.63 -15.28
N ILE A 29 -9.84 -8.37 -15.66
CA ILE A 29 -11.15 -7.82 -16.03
C ILE A 29 -11.04 -7.08 -17.36
N SER A 30 -12.18 -6.75 -17.95
CA SER A 30 -12.19 -5.93 -19.16
C SER A 30 -11.86 -4.47 -18.83
N GLN A 31 -11.31 -3.76 -19.81
CA GLN A 31 -11.06 -2.31 -19.67
C GLN A 31 -12.37 -1.56 -19.40
N ALA A 32 -13.46 -1.95 -20.05
CA ALA A 32 -14.77 -1.33 -19.86
C ALA A 32 -15.23 -1.48 -18.40
N LEU A 33 -15.05 -2.67 -17.82
CA LEU A 33 -15.43 -2.90 -16.43
C LEU A 33 -14.57 -2.08 -15.47
N LEU A 34 -13.25 -2.01 -15.71
CA LEU A 34 -12.38 -1.17 -14.90
C LEU A 34 -12.79 0.31 -14.97
N SER A 35 -13.12 0.77 -16.17
CA SER A 35 -13.63 2.14 -16.36
C SER A 35 -14.87 2.41 -15.52
N HIS A 36 -15.81 1.46 -15.49
CA HIS A 36 -17.02 1.58 -14.67
C HIS A 36 -16.70 1.61 -13.17
N TYR A 37 -15.73 0.83 -12.72
CA TYR A 37 -15.31 0.85 -11.32
C TYR A 37 -14.61 2.16 -10.97
N GLU A 38 -13.79 2.71 -11.86
CA GLU A 38 -13.05 3.94 -11.62
C GLU A 38 -13.91 5.21 -11.72
N ASN A 39 -15.02 5.16 -12.41
CA ASN A 39 -15.92 6.31 -12.50
C ASN A 39 -17.14 6.20 -11.57
N GLY A 40 -17.23 5.14 -10.78
CA GLY A 40 -18.32 4.94 -9.83
C GLY A 40 -19.62 4.45 -10.44
N ALA A 41 -19.63 4.08 -11.73
CA ALA A 41 -20.84 3.59 -12.41
C ALA A 41 -21.26 2.19 -11.93
N ARG A 42 -20.31 1.39 -11.44
CA ARG A 42 -20.57 0.06 -10.90
C ARG A 42 -19.74 -0.15 -9.64
N GLU A 43 -20.31 -0.88 -8.68
CA GLU A 43 -19.65 -1.23 -7.45
C GLU A 43 -19.11 -2.67 -7.55
N PRO A 44 -17.81 -2.88 -7.29
CA PRO A 44 -17.22 -4.22 -7.38
C PRO A 44 -17.60 -5.08 -6.19
N GLY A 45 -17.53 -6.39 -6.39
CA GLY A 45 -17.68 -7.36 -5.30
C GLY A 45 -16.41 -7.45 -4.45
N LEU A 46 -16.53 -8.12 -3.31
CA LEU A 46 -15.43 -8.25 -2.34
C LEU A 46 -14.20 -8.93 -2.92
N SER A 47 -14.39 -9.95 -3.76
CA SER A 47 -13.26 -10.67 -4.33
C SER A 47 -12.41 -9.76 -5.24
N PHE A 48 -13.04 -8.87 -5.99
CA PHE A 48 -12.31 -7.89 -6.80
C PHE A 48 -11.59 -6.87 -5.89
N VAL A 49 -12.24 -6.39 -4.85
CA VAL A 49 -11.62 -5.45 -3.90
C VAL A 49 -10.34 -6.06 -3.32
N CYS A 50 -10.38 -7.33 -2.91
CA CYS A 50 -9.20 -8.04 -2.41
C CYS A 50 -8.08 -8.10 -3.44
N ARG A 51 -8.40 -8.42 -4.70
CA ARG A 51 -7.39 -8.46 -5.78
C ARG A 51 -6.78 -7.09 -6.03
N ALA A 52 -7.61 -6.05 -6.05
CA ALA A 52 -7.14 -4.68 -6.28
C ALA A 52 -6.23 -4.22 -5.14
N CYS A 53 -6.57 -4.53 -3.90
CA CYS A 53 -5.73 -4.20 -2.75
C CYS A 53 -4.36 -4.87 -2.84
N ARG A 54 -4.32 -6.14 -3.22
CA ARG A 54 -3.06 -6.88 -3.40
C ARG A 54 -2.25 -6.32 -4.57
N TYR A 55 -2.94 -6.01 -5.66
CA TYR A 55 -2.29 -5.47 -6.85
C TYR A 55 -1.61 -4.13 -6.58
N TYR A 56 -2.29 -3.24 -5.88
CA TYR A 56 -1.76 -1.91 -5.57
C TYR A 56 -0.98 -1.86 -4.25
N GLY A 57 -0.94 -2.95 -3.49
CA GLY A 57 -0.18 -3.02 -2.23
C GLY A 57 -0.74 -2.12 -1.14
N VAL A 58 -2.04 -1.97 -1.08
CA VAL A 58 -2.73 -1.15 -0.07
C VAL A 58 -3.72 -2.00 0.73
N THR A 59 -4.12 -1.48 1.89
CA THR A 59 -5.14 -2.14 2.71
C THR A 59 -6.54 -1.87 2.15
N ALA A 60 -7.50 -2.72 2.51
CA ALA A 60 -8.90 -2.50 2.17
C ALA A 60 -9.40 -1.18 2.79
N ASP A 61 -8.98 -0.86 4.00
CA ASP A 61 -9.35 0.39 4.67
C ASP A 61 -8.92 1.60 3.84
N TYR A 62 -7.69 1.59 3.34
CA TYR A 62 -7.21 2.66 2.47
C TYR A 62 -7.99 2.71 1.16
N MET A 63 -8.18 1.55 0.52
CA MET A 63 -8.89 1.46 -0.75
C MET A 63 -10.33 1.97 -0.63
N LEU A 64 -10.99 1.69 0.49
CA LEU A 64 -12.37 2.10 0.75
C LEU A 64 -12.49 3.52 1.31
N GLY A 65 -11.38 4.21 1.53
CA GLY A 65 -11.37 5.57 2.02
C GLY A 65 -11.60 5.71 3.52
N LEU A 66 -11.40 4.63 4.29
CA LEU A 66 -11.62 4.63 5.74
C LEU A 66 -10.40 5.12 6.51
N THR A 67 -9.24 5.18 5.86
CA THR A 67 -8.00 5.69 6.45
C THR A 67 -7.14 6.33 5.36
N ASP A 68 -6.27 7.25 5.75
CA ASP A 68 -5.28 7.85 4.85
C ASP A 68 -3.93 7.14 4.90
N SER A 69 -3.77 6.17 5.82
CA SER A 69 -2.54 5.39 5.93
C SER A 69 -2.50 4.24 4.93
N THR A 70 -1.51 4.25 4.05
CA THR A 70 -1.29 3.14 3.13
C THR A 70 -0.54 2.01 3.82
N ASN A 71 -0.59 0.82 3.22
CA ASN A 71 0.20 -0.31 3.70
C ASN A 71 1.71 -0.02 3.61
N ALA A 72 2.14 0.74 2.61
CA ALA A 72 3.54 1.14 2.45
C ALA A 72 4.00 2.03 3.60
N ASP A 73 3.19 3.01 4.00
CA ASP A 73 3.50 3.89 5.13
C ASP A 73 3.68 3.11 6.42
N LYS A 74 2.83 2.12 6.65
CA LYS A 74 2.93 1.25 7.81
C LYS A 74 4.22 0.44 7.81
N LYS A 75 4.57 -0.14 6.66
CA LYS A 75 5.81 -0.92 6.50
C LYS A 75 7.04 -0.05 6.71
N GLU A 76 7.03 1.18 6.20
CA GLU A 76 8.13 2.12 6.40
C GLU A 76 8.31 2.47 7.87
N ARG A 77 7.21 2.70 8.60
CA ARG A 77 7.27 2.98 10.04
C ARG A 77 7.80 1.79 10.82
N GLU A 78 7.33 0.59 10.52
CA GLU A 78 7.82 -0.63 11.15
C GLU A 78 9.30 -0.85 10.89
N LEU A 79 9.75 -0.61 9.65
CA LEU A 79 11.15 -0.73 9.30
C LEU A 79 12.01 0.31 10.05
N ALA A 80 11.55 1.55 10.13
CA ALA A 80 12.26 2.59 10.86
C ALA A 80 12.41 2.25 12.34
N ASP A 81 11.36 1.71 12.96
CA ASP A 81 11.39 1.26 14.35
C ASP A 81 12.40 0.14 14.57
N VAL A 82 12.42 -0.86 13.69
CA VAL A 82 13.38 -1.96 13.74
C VAL A 82 14.81 -1.47 13.59
N MET A 83 15.04 -0.56 12.64
CA MET A 83 16.38 0.01 12.44
C MET A 83 16.86 0.80 13.64
N ALA A 84 15.97 1.54 14.29
CA ALA A 84 16.30 2.26 15.53
C ALA A 84 16.69 1.30 16.66
N GLU A 85 15.95 0.18 16.78
CA GLU A 85 16.26 -0.85 17.78
C GLU A 85 17.63 -1.50 17.51
N LEU A 86 17.93 -1.81 16.25
CA LEU A 86 19.22 -2.37 15.84
C LEU A 86 20.36 -1.42 16.16
N GLU A 87 20.18 -0.14 15.91
CA GLU A 87 21.19 0.88 16.20
C GLU A 87 21.47 0.98 17.69
N GLN A 88 20.43 0.96 18.52
CA GLN A 88 20.60 0.95 19.97
C GLN A 88 21.33 -0.29 20.47
N LEU A 89 20.99 -1.44 19.92
CA LEU A 89 21.64 -2.70 20.28
C LEU A 89 23.11 -2.69 19.89
N SER A 90 23.44 -2.18 18.70
CA SER A 90 24.80 -2.04 18.23
C SER A 90 25.64 -1.16 19.17
N ARG A 91 25.08 -0.06 19.65
CA ARG A 91 25.75 0.82 20.63
C ARG A 91 26.02 0.11 21.95
N LYS A 92 25.06 -0.68 22.43
CA LYS A 92 25.22 -1.45 23.66
C LYS A 92 26.33 -2.48 23.54
N VAL A 93 26.36 -3.21 22.44
CA VAL A 93 27.39 -4.22 22.17
C VAL A 93 28.77 -3.56 22.12
N LYS A 94 28.88 -2.46 21.40
CA LYS A 94 30.15 -1.71 21.29
C LYS A 94 30.62 -1.25 22.67
N LYS A 95 29.75 -0.74 23.52
CA LYS A 95 30.10 -0.29 24.87
C LYS A 95 30.61 -1.45 25.72
N ILE A 96 29.98 -2.62 25.63
CA ILE A 96 30.41 -3.81 26.38
C ILE A 96 31.81 -4.26 25.89
N MET A 97 32.03 -4.26 24.57
CA MET A 97 33.31 -4.63 24.00
C MET A 97 34.43 -3.67 24.41
N GLU A 98 34.15 -2.37 24.44
CA GLU A 98 35.12 -1.36 24.88
C GLU A 98 35.44 -1.51 26.38
N GLY A 99 34.44 -1.89 27.19
CA GLY A 99 34.63 -2.14 28.62
C GLY A 99 35.48 -3.38 28.92
N ASN A 100 35.54 -4.33 28.00
CA ASN A 100 36.30 -5.58 28.14
C ASN A 100 37.76 -5.45 27.74
N ASP A 101 38.17 -4.32 27.16
CA ASP A 101 39.55 -4.07 26.73
C ASP A 101 40.46 -3.59 27.84
N GLU A 102 39.95 -3.49 29.04
CA GLU A 102 40.76 -3.10 30.20
C GLU A 102 41.35 -4.34 30.90
#